data_bee321ecf5941d5dc30536b367931c76
#
_entry.id   bee321ecf5941d5dc30536b367931c76
#
_cell.length_a   1.000
_cell.length_b   1.000
_cell.length_c   1.000
_cell.angle_alpha   90.00
_cell.angle_beta   90.00
_cell.angle_gamma   90.00
#
_symmetry.space_group_name_H-M   'P 1'
#
loop_
_entity.id
_entity.type
_entity.pdbx_description
1 polymer ?
#
loop_
_entity_poly.entity_id
_entity_poly.type
_entity_poly.pdbx_seq_one_letter_code
_entity_poly.pdbx_strand_id
1 'polypeptide(L)'
;MNPIHEMNEKKKLIITTALKLFSAKGSAATSMQEIAEICGMSKGSLYLMFKSKEELEASTMKYCIFTLMDEMSQIEHEAGLTSRERLHKQIETLLVHVSELKEFLRVQMRSMMMDEEQHRKEKCKPKNKDLEIRTLHWFKDKLEDLYGPEIEPYTIDLIMLTHGLFLSYVKIWFTEMPSLTVSKMASNMLQTIDYAARGLLDQRPAPLVPLEHWPAWSSDSDTDSTMMRHPIHIIKQMKDIITSDMPPGQLRNDALETIAILRQEMMEFTPRRAIILGMIRNLDQILVIQPLHSELQHIMDAMYSRFIQADSSQQ
;
A
#
# COMPACT_ATOMS: atom_id res chain seq x y z
N MET A 1 -28.44 -15.64 5.07
CA MET A 1 -27.27 -14.99 4.43
C MET A 1 -27.44 -13.48 4.55
N ASN A 2 -26.48 -12.75 5.05
CA ASN A 2 -26.64 -11.31 5.32
C ASN A 2 -26.52 -10.55 3.98
N PRO A 3 -27.49 -9.73 3.56
CA PRO A 3 -27.48 -8.98 2.29
C PRO A 3 -26.21 -8.14 2.08
N ILE A 4 -25.62 -7.65 3.15
CA ILE A 4 -24.39 -6.85 3.13
C ILE A 4 -23.17 -7.72 2.75
N HIS A 5 -23.11 -8.95 3.25
CA HIS A 5 -22.03 -9.88 2.92
C HIS A 5 -22.08 -10.28 1.43
N GLU A 6 -23.29 -10.53 0.92
CA GLU A 6 -23.52 -10.83 -0.49
C GLU A 6 -23.13 -9.67 -1.42
N MET A 7 -23.39 -8.43 -1.02
CA MET A 7 -23.01 -7.24 -1.79
C MET A 7 -21.48 -7.05 -1.81
N ASN A 8 -20.78 -7.36 -0.73
CA ASN A 8 -19.33 -7.28 -0.65
C ASN A 8 -18.64 -8.36 -1.52
N GLU A 9 -19.16 -9.58 -1.50
CA GLU A 9 -18.66 -10.66 -2.36
C GLU A 9 -18.86 -10.34 -3.85
N LYS A 10 -20.01 -9.75 -4.21
CA LYS A 10 -20.26 -9.28 -5.58
C LYS A 10 -19.30 -8.16 -6.00
N LYS A 11 -19.04 -7.18 -5.13
CA LYS A 11 -18.05 -6.14 -5.42
C LYS A 11 -16.65 -6.73 -5.61
N LYS A 12 -16.24 -7.63 -4.76
CA LYS A 12 -14.95 -8.31 -4.86
C LYS A 12 -14.84 -9.11 -6.16
N LEU A 13 -15.88 -9.84 -6.55
CA LEU A 13 -15.94 -10.55 -7.83
C LEU A 13 -15.75 -9.60 -9.01
N ILE A 14 -16.46 -8.47 -9.02
CA ILE A 14 -16.33 -7.46 -10.08
C ILE A 14 -14.91 -6.93 -10.17
N ILE A 15 -14.31 -6.57 -9.05
CA ILE A 15 -12.96 -6.01 -9.00
C ILE A 15 -11.91 -7.01 -9.45
N THR A 16 -11.97 -8.26 -8.97
CA THR A 16 -11.03 -9.29 -9.38
C THR A 16 -11.20 -9.68 -10.85
N THR A 17 -12.42 -9.62 -11.38
CA THR A 17 -12.69 -9.80 -12.81
C THR A 17 -12.15 -8.63 -13.63
N ALA A 18 -12.41 -7.39 -13.19
CA ALA A 18 -11.87 -6.19 -13.83
C ALA A 18 -10.34 -6.20 -13.82
N LEU A 19 -9.72 -6.56 -12.69
CA LEU A 19 -8.27 -6.69 -12.58
C LEU A 19 -7.70 -7.65 -13.62
N LYS A 20 -8.28 -8.85 -13.76
CA LYS A 20 -7.85 -9.84 -14.75
C LYS A 20 -7.92 -9.30 -16.19
N LEU A 21 -9.01 -8.62 -16.52
CA LEU A 21 -9.19 -8.04 -17.86
C LEU A 21 -8.25 -6.85 -18.11
N PHE A 22 -8.10 -5.97 -17.11
CA PHE A 22 -7.19 -4.82 -17.19
C PHE A 22 -5.73 -5.26 -17.32
N SER A 23 -5.33 -6.30 -16.59
CA SER A 23 -3.97 -6.86 -16.68
C SER A 23 -3.72 -7.59 -18.01
N ALA A 24 -4.75 -8.20 -18.60
CA ALA A 24 -4.60 -8.97 -19.84
C ALA A 24 -4.56 -8.07 -21.10
N LYS A 25 -5.38 -7.02 -21.17
CA LYS A 25 -5.54 -6.21 -22.39
C LYS A 25 -5.65 -4.69 -22.16
N GLY A 26 -5.41 -4.27 -20.94
CA GLY A 26 -5.51 -2.88 -20.53
C GLY A 26 -6.95 -2.41 -20.29
N SER A 27 -7.08 -1.33 -19.53
CA SER A 27 -8.39 -0.75 -19.22
C SER A 27 -9.08 -0.22 -20.49
N ALA A 28 -8.38 0.47 -21.39
CA ALA A 28 -8.95 1.05 -22.60
C ALA A 28 -9.70 0.02 -23.47
N ALA A 29 -9.19 -1.21 -23.56
CA ALA A 29 -9.78 -2.29 -24.35
C ALA A 29 -10.85 -3.12 -23.60
N THR A 30 -11.13 -2.77 -22.34
CA THR A 30 -12.11 -3.49 -21.49
C THR A 30 -13.36 -2.63 -21.31
N SER A 31 -14.56 -3.21 -21.54
CA SER A 31 -15.82 -2.51 -21.35
C SER A 31 -16.55 -2.92 -20.07
N MET A 32 -17.36 -2.03 -19.50
CA MET A 32 -18.25 -2.34 -18.37
C MET A 32 -19.23 -3.48 -18.71
N GLN A 33 -19.66 -3.57 -19.97
CA GLN A 33 -20.54 -4.64 -20.45
C GLN A 33 -19.85 -6.01 -20.33
N GLU A 34 -18.63 -6.12 -20.83
CA GLU A 34 -17.84 -7.35 -20.77
C GLU A 34 -17.59 -7.81 -19.32
N ILE A 35 -17.25 -6.89 -18.43
CA ILE A 35 -17.08 -7.20 -17.01
C ILE A 35 -18.37 -7.75 -16.41
N ALA A 36 -19.53 -7.12 -16.72
CA ALA A 36 -20.83 -7.56 -16.24
C ALA A 36 -21.17 -8.97 -16.74
N GLU A 37 -20.94 -9.27 -18.03
CA GLU A 37 -21.18 -10.57 -18.64
C GLU A 37 -20.35 -11.68 -17.97
N ILE A 38 -19.05 -11.44 -17.75
CA ILE A 38 -18.18 -12.42 -17.08
C ILE A 38 -18.60 -12.62 -15.62
N CYS A 39 -19.07 -11.58 -14.94
CA CYS A 39 -19.59 -11.68 -13.58
C CYS A 39 -21.01 -12.27 -13.49
N GLY A 40 -21.63 -12.62 -14.62
CA GLY A 40 -22.98 -13.20 -14.66
C GLY A 40 -24.07 -12.22 -14.22
N MET A 41 -23.90 -10.91 -14.45
CA MET A 41 -24.84 -9.88 -14.04
C MET A 41 -25.21 -8.93 -15.19
N SER A 42 -26.32 -8.18 -15.02
CA SER A 42 -26.69 -7.17 -15.98
C SER A 42 -25.77 -5.94 -15.88
N LYS A 43 -25.58 -5.23 -17.00
CA LYS A 43 -24.86 -3.95 -17.03
C LYS A 43 -25.43 -2.94 -16.02
N GLY A 44 -26.76 -2.89 -15.88
CA GLY A 44 -27.43 -2.03 -14.90
C GLY A 44 -27.06 -2.38 -13.46
N SER A 45 -26.95 -3.68 -13.12
CA SER A 45 -26.50 -4.13 -11.80
C SER A 45 -25.07 -3.73 -11.50
N LEU A 46 -24.18 -3.77 -12.50
CA LEU A 46 -22.80 -3.30 -12.36
C LEU A 46 -22.76 -1.79 -12.08
N TYR A 47 -23.54 -0.99 -12.81
CA TYR A 47 -23.60 0.47 -12.61
C TYR A 47 -24.24 0.90 -11.27
N LEU A 48 -25.02 0.05 -10.63
CA LEU A 48 -25.47 0.29 -9.25
C LEU A 48 -24.31 0.17 -8.22
N MET A 49 -23.29 -0.61 -8.54
CA MET A 49 -22.14 -0.84 -7.66
C MET A 49 -20.96 0.09 -7.95
N PHE A 50 -20.74 0.45 -9.22
CA PHE A 50 -19.69 1.33 -9.69
C PHE A 50 -20.27 2.28 -10.72
N LYS A 51 -20.38 3.56 -10.37
CA LYS A 51 -21.08 4.59 -11.18
C LYS A 51 -20.39 4.85 -12.53
N SER A 52 -19.09 4.56 -12.62
CA SER A 52 -18.31 4.73 -13.83
C SER A 52 -17.19 3.71 -13.92
N LYS A 53 -16.56 3.63 -15.08
CA LYS A 53 -15.39 2.79 -15.31
C LYS A 53 -14.18 3.30 -14.53
N GLU A 54 -14.04 4.60 -14.42
CA GLU A 54 -12.98 5.27 -13.66
C GLU A 54 -13.09 4.96 -12.16
N GLU A 55 -14.32 4.89 -11.63
CA GLU A 55 -14.56 4.45 -10.25
C GLU A 55 -14.13 3.00 -10.04
N LEU A 56 -14.45 2.12 -11.00
CA LEU A 56 -14.03 0.72 -10.96
C LEU A 56 -12.51 0.58 -11.09
N GLU A 57 -11.86 1.35 -11.97
CA GLU A 57 -10.40 1.40 -12.11
C GLU A 57 -9.72 1.84 -10.81
N ALA A 58 -10.20 2.92 -10.19
CA ALA A 58 -9.68 3.41 -8.92
C ALA A 58 -9.84 2.37 -7.79
N SER A 59 -10.98 1.68 -7.76
CA SER A 59 -11.28 0.62 -6.82
C SER A 59 -10.38 -0.60 -7.04
N THR A 60 -10.14 -0.97 -8.29
CA THR A 60 -9.25 -2.06 -8.68
C THR A 60 -7.81 -1.75 -8.27
N MET A 61 -7.33 -0.53 -8.53
CA MET A 61 -6.01 -0.08 -8.10
C MET A 61 -5.86 -0.12 -6.58
N LYS A 62 -6.86 0.38 -5.86
CA LYS A 62 -6.89 0.32 -4.39
C LYS A 62 -6.80 -1.13 -3.88
N TYR A 63 -7.52 -2.05 -4.49
CA TYR A 63 -7.46 -3.47 -4.17
C TYR A 63 -6.04 -4.04 -4.37
N CYS A 64 -5.39 -3.75 -5.50
CA CYS A 64 -4.01 -4.18 -5.76
C CYS A 64 -3.03 -3.66 -4.72
N ILE A 65 -3.14 -2.37 -4.35
CA ILE A 65 -2.28 -1.77 -3.32
C ILE A 65 -2.49 -2.48 -1.97
N PHE A 66 -3.73 -2.75 -1.58
CA PHE A 66 -4.01 -3.46 -0.33
C PHE A 66 -3.47 -4.89 -0.33
N THR A 67 -3.63 -5.62 -1.44
CA THR A 67 -3.09 -6.98 -1.56
C THR A 67 -1.57 -6.97 -1.44
N LEU A 68 -0.90 -6.06 -2.13
CA LEU A 68 0.55 -5.89 -2.03
C LEU A 68 0.98 -5.57 -0.58
N MET A 69 0.30 -4.63 0.09
CA MET A 69 0.61 -4.27 1.48
C MET A 69 0.42 -5.46 2.44
N ASP A 70 -0.62 -6.28 2.24
CA ASP A 70 -0.84 -7.48 3.05
C ASP A 70 0.30 -8.51 2.84
N GLU A 71 0.72 -8.75 1.60
CA GLU A 71 1.85 -9.65 1.29
C GLU A 71 3.17 -9.12 1.84
N MET A 72 3.45 -7.83 1.70
CA MET A 72 4.63 -7.16 2.29
C MET A 72 4.66 -7.35 3.81
N SER A 73 3.50 -7.23 4.46
CA SER A 73 3.35 -7.46 5.90
C SER A 73 3.58 -8.91 6.28
N GLN A 74 3.13 -9.87 5.46
CA GLN A 74 3.37 -11.29 5.73
C GLN A 74 4.87 -11.63 5.67
N ILE A 75 5.58 -11.10 4.67
CA ILE A 75 7.02 -11.27 4.52
C ILE A 75 7.76 -10.64 5.70
N GLU A 76 7.31 -9.50 6.22
CA GLU A 76 7.93 -8.82 7.36
C GLU A 76 7.98 -9.71 8.60
N HIS A 77 6.95 -10.53 8.80
CA HIS A 77 6.82 -11.38 9.98
C HIS A 77 7.18 -12.85 9.70
N GLU A 78 7.72 -13.16 8.52
CA GLU A 78 8.13 -14.52 8.19
C GLU A 78 9.33 -14.93 9.03
N ALA A 79 9.18 -16.00 9.80
CA ALA A 79 10.25 -16.51 10.68
C ALA A 79 11.43 -17.07 9.86
N GLY A 80 12.64 -16.90 10.39
CA GLY A 80 13.86 -17.47 9.80
C GLY A 80 14.50 -16.66 8.69
N LEU A 81 13.89 -15.55 8.24
CA LEU A 81 14.51 -14.64 7.28
C LEU A 81 15.40 -13.59 7.97
N THR A 82 16.59 -13.39 7.45
CA THR A 82 17.41 -12.20 7.76
C THR A 82 16.76 -10.93 7.21
N SER A 83 17.13 -9.75 7.74
CA SER A 83 16.63 -8.45 7.22
C SER A 83 16.90 -8.31 5.71
N ARG A 84 18.03 -8.82 5.23
CA ARG A 84 18.39 -8.81 3.81
C ARG A 84 17.51 -9.71 2.95
N GLU A 85 17.28 -10.95 3.38
CA GLU A 85 16.40 -11.89 2.66
C GLU A 85 14.97 -11.39 2.64
N ARG A 86 14.53 -10.79 3.73
CA ARG A 86 13.22 -10.15 3.86
C ARG A 86 13.05 -9.01 2.86
N LEU A 87 14.02 -8.07 2.81
CA LEU A 87 13.96 -6.98 1.83
C LEU A 87 14.03 -7.49 0.40
N HIS A 88 14.88 -8.48 0.09
CA HIS A 88 14.94 -9.09 -1.24
C HIS A 88 13.58 -9.65 -1.66
N LYS A 89 12.93 -10.43 -0.78
CA LYS A 89 11.62 -11.01 -1.04
C LYS A 89 10.52 -9.94 -1.21
N GLN A 90 10.59 -8.87 -0.42
CA GLN A 90 9.66 -7.73 -0.55
C GLN A 90 9.84 -6.98 -1.87
N ILE A 91 11.08 -6.73 -2.30
CA ILE A 91 11.37 -6.13 -3.61
C ILE A 91 10.87 -7.04 -4.73
N GLU A 92 11.12 -8.35 -4.66
CA GLU A 92 10.66 -9.32 -5.64
C GLU A 92 9.13 -9.33 -5.74
N THR A 93 8.43 -9.36 -4.61
CA THR A 93 6.96 -9.27 -4.54
C THR A 93 6.44 -8.00 -5.18
N LEU A 94 7.03 -6.84 -4.85
CA LEU A 94 6.65 -5.56 -5.48
C LEU A 94 6.82 -5.61 -7.01
N LEU A 95 7.95 -6.12 -7.48
CA LEU A 95 8.24 -6.21 -8.90
C LEU A 95 7.30 -7.19 -9.63
N VAL A 96 6.93 -8.33 -8.99
CA VAL A 96 5.91 -9.26 -9.51
C VAL A 96 4.58 -8.54 -9.70
N HIS A 97 4.07 -7.88 -8.66
CA HIS A 97 2.80 -7.14 -8.74
C HIS A 97 2.79 -6.09 -9.85
N VAL A 98 3.87 -5.31 -9.98
CA VAL A 98 3.98 -4.32 -11.05
C VAL A 98 4.04 -4.98 -12.43
N SER A 99 4.74 -6.11 -12.59
CA SER A 99 4.82 -6.84 -13.86
C SER A 99 3.46 -7.41 -14.29
N GLU A 100 2.68 -7.90 -13.33
CA GLU A 100 1.32 -8.40 -13.57
C GLU A 100 0.34 -7.29 -13.95
N LEU A 101 0.55 -6.09 -13.42
CA LEU A 101 -0.28 -4.91 -13.68
C LEU A 101 0.19 -4.08 -14.88
N LYS A 102 1.23 -4.49 -15.60
CA LYS A 102 1.88 -3.66 -16.64
C LYS A 102 0.90 -3.07 -17.65
N GLU A 103 -0.03 -3.84 -18.19
CA GLU A 103 -1.00 -3.35 -19.18
C GLU A 103 -2.02 -2.39 -18.55
N PHE A 104 -2.40 -2.61 -17.30
CA PHE A 104 -3.26 -1.68 -16.55
C PHE A 104 -2.53 -0.37 -16.25
N LEU A 105 -1.26 -0.44 -15.86
CA LEU A 105 -0.43 0.73 -15.54
C LEU A 105 0.04 1.48 -16.79
N ARG A 106 0.04 0.85 -17.96
CA ARG A 106 0.58 1.40 -19.22
C ARG A 106 0.03 2.77 -19.58
N VAL A 107 -1.27 2.97 -19.44
CA VAL A 107 -1.92 4.25 -19.72
C VAL A 107 -1.52 5.30 -18.69
N GLN A 108 -1.52 4.94 -17.41
CA GLN A 108 -1.19 5.84 -16.30
C GLN A 108 0.29 6.25 -16.34
N MET A 109 1.19 5.31 -16.63
CA MET A 109 2.63 5.61 -16.75
C MET A 109 2.94 6.40 -18.01
N ARG A 110 2.22 6.19 -19.13
CA ARG A 110 2.39 6.98 -20.34
C ARG A 110 2.06 8.45 -20.09
N SER A 111 1.02 8.74 -19.31
CA SER A 111 0.71 10.11 -18.91
C SER A 111 1.78 10.70 -17.99
N MET A 112 2.32 9.94 -17.06
CA MET A 112 3.43 10.37 -16.19
C MET A 112 4.74 10.64 -16.95
N MET A 113 4.98 9.94 -18.08
CA MET A 113 6.20 10.07 -18.89
C MET A 113 6.10 11.12 -20.01
N MET A 114 4.89 11.48 -20.45
CA MET A 114 4.67 12.35 -21.62
C MET A 114 4.12 13.74 -21.31
N ASP A 115 3.64 14.00 -20.11
CA ASP A 115 2.84 15.20 -19.81
C ASP A 115 3.46 16.11 -18.75
N GLU A 116 4.68 16.63 -18.97
CA GLU A 116 5.15 17.79 -18.19
C GLU A 116 4.40 19.10 -18.52
N GLU A 117 3.81 19.20 -19.70
CA GLU A 117 3.25 20.48 -20.18
C GLU A 117 1.72 20.59 -19.98
N GLN A 118 1.00 19.49 -20.02
CA GLN A 118 -0.47 19.47 -19.86
C GLN A 118 -0.91 19.35 -18.39
N HIS A 119 -0.12 18.71 -17.51
CA HIS A 119 -0.40 18.58 -16.08
C HIS A 119 -0.20 19.88 -15.27
N ARG A 120 0.42 20.90 -15.84
CA ARG A 120 0.52 22.24 -15.20
C ARG A 120 -0.82 22.97 -15.11
N LYS A 121 -1.83 22.58 -15.88
CA LYS A 121 -3.12 23.28 -15.93
C LYS A 121 -4.23 22.60 -15.12
N GLU A 122 -4.16 21.32 -14.91
CA GLU A 122 -5.05 20.63 -13.97
C GLU A 122 -4.31 20.45 -12.65
N LYS A 123 -4.80 21.09 -11.60
CA LYS A 123 -4.39 20.84 -10.21
C LYS A 123 -4.71 19.39 -9.84
N CYS A 124 -3.98 18.44 -10.41
CA CYS A 124 -3.95 17.07 -9.93
C CYS A 124 -3.24 17.08 -8.60
N LYS A 125 -4.00 17.25 -7.52
CA LYS A 125 -3.53 16.82 -6.20
C LYS A 125 -3.12 15.36 -6.36
N PRO A 126 -1.91 14.96 -5.99
CA PRO A 126 -1.48 13.58 -6.09
C PRO A 126 -2.45 12.75 -5.24
N LYS A 127 -3.30 11.95 -5.90
CA LYS A 127 -4.33 11.11 -5.26
C LYS A 127 -3.75 10.06 -4.32
N ASN A 128 -2.42 9.90 -4.27
CA ASN A 128 -1.71 8.87 -3.51
C ASN A 128 -0.50 9.40 -2.72
N LYS A 129 -0.49 10.68 -2.33
CA LYS A 129 0.63 11.26 -1.56
C LYS A 129 0.92 10.49 -0.26
N ASP A 130 -0.13 10.03 0.41
CA ASP A 130 0.01 9.20 1.62
C ASP A 130 0.70 7.86 1.36
N LEU A 131 0.48 7.24 0.19
CA LEU A 131 1.15 6.00 -0.18
C LEU A 131 2.63 6.25 -0.48
N GLU A 132 2.95 7.33 -1.17
CA GLU A 132 4.32 7.74 -1.46
C GLU A 132 5.12 7.99 -0.18
N ILE A 133 4.58 8.78 0.74
CA ILE A 133 5.19 9.06 2.04
C ILE A 133 5.43 7.75 2.83
N ARG A 134 4.44 6.86 2.88
CA ARG A 134 4.58 5.57 3.58
C ARG A 134 5.65 4.69 2.96
N THR A 135 5.73 4.67 1.64
CA THR A 135 6.76 3.91 0.92
C THR A 135 8.16 4.43 1.26
N LEU A 136 8.31 5.76 1.35
CA LEU A 136 9.57 6.39 1.71
C LEU A 136 9.99 6.04 3.16
N HIS A 137 9.06 6.13 4.12
CA HIS A 137 9.33 5.74 5.51
C HIS A 137 9.66 4.25 5.65
N TRP A 138 8.88 3.40 4.99
CA TRP A 138 9.16 1.96 4.98
C TRP A 138 10.58 1.68 4.47
N PHE A 139 10.99 2.37 3.41
CA PHE A 139 12.32 2.19 2.83
C PHE A 139 13.43 2.69 3.77
N LYS A 140 13.21 3.84 4.44
CA LYS A 140 14.12 4.36 5.47
C LYS A 140 14.38 3.30 6.53
N ASP A 141 13.32 2.76 7.13
CA ASP A 141 13.44 1.75 8.18
C ASP A 141 14.24 0.52 7.70
N LYS A 142 14.03 0.09 6.43
CA LYS A 142 14.77 -1.03 5.85
C LYS A 142 16.25 -0.74 5.64
N LEU A 143 16.60 0.48 5.26
CA LEU A 143 17.99 0.88 5.11
C LEU A 143 18.70 0.91 6.47
N GLU A 144 18.05 1.46 7.50
CA GLU A 144 18.60 1.48 8.86
C GLU A 144 18.76 0.07 9.44
N ASP A 145 17.79 -0.83 9.22
CA ASP A 145 17.86 -2.24 9.63
C ASP A 145 19.03 -3.00 8.98
N LEU A 146 19.39 -2.64 7.73
CA LEU A 146 20.43 -3.33 6.97
C LEU A 146 21.83 -2.79 7.20
N TYR A 147 21.96 -1.48 7.32
CA TYR A 147 23.26 -0.81 7.31
C TYR A 147 23.59 -0.11 8.63
N GLY A 148 22.65 -0.14 9.58
CA GLY A 148 22.79 0.50 10.88
C GLY A 148 22.51 2.01 10.84
N PRO A 149 22.54 2.68 12.01
CA PRO A 149 22.16 4.09 12.13
C PRO A 149 23.13 5.05 11.41
N GLU A 150 24.34 4.64 11.11
CA GLU A 150 25.31 5.48 10.37
C GLU A 150 24.86 5.78 8.93
N ILE A 151 23.91 5.00 8.38
CA ILE A 151 23.33 5.24 7.04
C ILE A 151 22.34 6.40 7.02
N GLU A 152 21.82 6.81 8.17
CA GLU A 152 20.76 7.79 8.29
C GLU A 152 20.99 9.08 7.48
N PRO A 153 22.18 9.70 7.47
CA PRO A 153 22.43 10.91 6.67
C PRO A 153 22.22 10.71 5.17
N TYR A 154 22.39 9.47 4.66
CA TYR A 154 22.33 9.12 3.24
C TYR A 154 20.98 8.49 2.83
N THR A 155 20.04 8.43 3.74
CA THR A 155 18.74 7.76 3.52
C THR A 155 18.03 8.30 2.30
N ILE A 156 17.95 9.63 2.13
CA ILE A 156 17.28 10.26 1.00
C ILE A 156 17.99 9.93 -0.31
N ASP A 157 19.31 10.00 -0.34
CA ASP A 157 20.12 9.70 -1.52
C ASP A 157 19.91 8.25 -1.99
N LEU A 158 19.87 7.30 -1.05
CA LEU A 158 19.61 5.88 -1.33
C LEU A 158 18.16 5.63 -1.78
N ILE A 159 17.20 6.34 -1.22
CA ILE A 159 15.80 6.27 -1.67
C ILE A 159 15.68 6.78 -3.10
N MET A 160 16.30 7.91 -3.42
CA MET A 160 16.31 8.46 -4.79
C MET A 160 16.95 7.50 -5.79
N LEU A 161 18.11 6.91 -5.43
CA LEU A 161 18.79 5.90 -6.25
C LEU A 161 17.88 4.69 -6.51
N THR A 162 17.28 4.15 -5.44
CA THR A 162 16.42 2.97 -5.52
C THR A 162 15.16 3.22 -6.33
N HIS A 163 14.54 4.39 -6.13
CA HIS A 163 13.37 4.80 -6.89
C HIS A 163 13.69 4.99 -8.37
N GLY A 164 14.84 5.62 -8.69
CA GLY A 164 15.30 5.76 -10.07
C GLY A 164 15.57 4.42 -10.76
N LEU A 165 16.18 3.47 -10.04
CA LEU A 165 16.42 2.11 -10.53
C LEU A 165 15.11 1.35 -10.74
N PHE A 166 14.17 1.45 -9.79
CA PHE A 166 12.83 0.86 -9.91
C PHE A 166 12.08 1.38 -11.14
N LEU A 167 12.02 2.70 -11.34
CA LEU A 167 11.39 3.30 -12.52
C LEU A 167 12.04 2.84 -13.82
N SER A 168 13.38 2.68 -13.84
CA SER A 168 14.11 2.16 -14.99
C SER A 168 13.72 0.71 -15.29
N TYR A 169 13.55 -0.13 -14.29
CA TYR A 169 13.08 -1.51 -14.49
C TYR A 169 11.64 -1.56 -15.01
N VAL A 170 10.75 -0.75 -14.43
CA VAL A 170 9.38 -0.65 -14.92
C VAL A 170 9.39 -0.23 -16.41
N LYS A 171 10.22 0.74 -16.80
CA LYS A 171 10.36 1.16 -18.19
C LYS A 171 10.85 0.04 -19.10
N ILE A 172 11.81 -0.77 -18.65
CA ILE A 172 12.36 -1.92 -19.41
C ILE A 172 11.26 -2.96 -19.70
N TRP A 173 10.31 -3.21 -18.81
CA TRP A 173 9.21 -4.14 -19.08
C TRP A 173 8.35 -3.76 -20.28
N PHE A 174 8.27 -2.47 -20.62
CA PHE A 174 7.57 -2.02 -21.80
C PHE A 174 8.40 -2.12 -23.10
N THR A 175 9.68 -2.49 -23.01
CA THR A 175 10.59 -2.65 -24.16
C THR A 175 10.81 -4.10 -24.61
N GLU A 176 10.07 -5.07 -24.04
CA GLU A 176 10.11 -6.50 -24.40
C GLU A 176 11.52 -7.12 -24.39
N MET A 177 12.32 -6.87 -23.36
CA MET A 177 13.61 -7.54 -23.18
C MET A 177 13.43 -8.96 -22.60
N PRO A 178 13.63 -10.03 -23.37
CA PRO A 178 13.23 -11.38 -22.98
C PRO A 178 14.11 -12.01 -21.88
N SER A 179 15.25 -11.42 -21.54
CA SER A 179 16.24 -12.01 -20.63
C SER A 179 16.15 -11.51 -19.17
N LEU A 180 15.30 -10.54 -18.90
CA LEU A 180 15.18 -9.92 -17.56
C LEU A 180 14.04 -10.55 -16.77
N THR A 181 14.39 -11.41 -15.81
CA THR A 181 13.43 -11.97 -14.84
C THR A 181 13.30 -11.06 -13.64
N VAL A 182 12.14 -11.07 -12.99
CA VAL A 182 11.87 -10.33 -11.75
C VAL A 182 12.92 -10.62 -10.68
N SER A 183 13.28 -11.89 -10.49
CA SER A 183 14.28 -12.30 -9.50
C SER A 183 15.67 -11.70 -9.77
N LYS A 184 16.10 -11.65 -11.04
CA LYS A 184 17.35 -10.96 -11.42
C LYS A 184 17.29 -9.46 -11.13
N MET A 185 16.15 -8.83 -11.42
CA MET A 185 15.95 -7.39 -11.14
C MET A 185 16.00 -7.11 -9.64
N ALA A 186 15.31 -7.92 -8.81
CA ALA A 186 15.32 -7.78 -7.36
C ALA A 186 16.73 -7.96 -6.80
N SER A 187 17.45 -8.99 -7.23
CA SER A 187 18.83 -9.25 -6.81
C SER A 187 19.77 -8.13 -7.21
N ASN A 188 19.68 -7.63 -8.44
CA ASN A 188 20.50 -6.52 -8.93
C ASN A 188 20.18 -5.20 -8.21
N MET A 189 18.90 -4.93 -7.90
CA MET A 189 18.49 -3.76 -7.15
C MET A 189 19.14 -3.78 -5.75
N LEU A 190 18.99 -4.89 -5.02
CA LEU A 190 19.54 -5.01 -3.69
C LEU A 190 21.08 -4.91 -3.69
N GLN A 191 21.74 -5.53 -4.68
CA GLN A 191 23.20 -5.46 -4.83
C GLN A 191 23.66 -4.02 -5.13
N THR A 192 22.91 -3.27 -5.95
CA THR A 192 23.24 -1.87 -6.27
C THR A 192 23.11 -0.98 -5.03
N ILE A 193 22.06 -1.21 -4.22
CA ILE A 193 21.87 -0.52 -2.94
C ILE A 193 23.05 -0.81 -1.99
N ASP A 194 23.50 -2.08 -1.90
CA ASP A 194 24.63 -2.47 -1.08
C ASP A 194 25.93 -1.74 -1.49
N TYR A 195 26.22 -1.67 -2.79
CA TYR A 195 27.41 -0.98 -3.27
C TYR A 195 27.35 0.52 -2.96
N ALA A 196 26.19 1.14 -3.16
CA ALA A 196 26.01 2.55 -2.84
C ALA A 196 26.11 2.81 -1.34
N ALA A 197 25.43 2.03 -0.51
CA ALA A 197 25.45 2.17 0.96
C ALA A 197 26.86 2.00 1.52
N ARG A 198 27.60 0.96 1.10
CA ARG A 198 29.00 0.75 1.52
C ARG A 198 29.90 1.89 1.08
N GLY A 199 29.78 2.34 -0.18
CA GLY A 199 30.58 3.46 -0.67
C GLY A 199 30.32 4.76 0.09
N LEU A 200 29.07 5.03 0.46
CA LEU A 200 28.70 6.20 1.27
C LEU A 200 29.22 6.10 2.71
N LEU A 201 29.14 4.93 3.34
CA LEU A 201 29.63 4.70 4.69
C LEU A 201 31.17 4.73 4.76
N ASP A 202 31.87 4.24 3.73
CA ASP A 202 33.33 4.22 3.68
C ASP A 202 33.92 5.60 3.39
N GLN A 203 33.34 6.32 2.40
CA GLN A 203 33.87 7.61 1.94
C GLN A 203 33.33 8.80 2.72
N ARG A 204 32.19 8.65 3.37
CA ARG A 204 31.49 9.67 4.16
C ARG A 204 31.39 11.04 3.45
N PRO A 205 30.94 11.10 2.17
CA PRO A 205 30.74 12.36 1.51
C PRO A 205 29.61 13.15 2.17
N ALA A 206 29.53 14.46 1.90
CA ALA A 206 28.33 15.21 2.26
C ALA A 206 27.11 14.65 1.53
N PRO A 207 25.99 14.41 2.21
CA PRO A 207 24.74 13.97 1.55
C PRO A 207 24.32 14.95 0.45
N LEU A 208 23.81 14.44 -0.67
CA LEU A 208 23.24 15.27 -1.74
C LEU A 208 21.97 16.01 -1.23
N VAL A 209 21.14 15.30 -0.48
CA VAL A 209 19.95 15.85 0.17
C VAL A 209 20.08 15.65 1.67
N PRO A 210 20.40 16.72 2.44
CA PRO A 210 20.49 16.64 3.89
C PRO A 210 19.18 16.15 4.54
N LEU A 211 19.29 15.39 5.62
CA LEU A 211 18.15 14.79 6.31
C LEU A 211 17.16 15.84 6.83
N GLU A 212 17.61 17.04 7.12
CA GLU A 212 16.75 18.18 7.50
C GLU A 212 15.72 18.55 6.44
N HIS A 213 15.95 18.19 5.18
CA HIS A 213 15.00 18.37 4.09
C HIS A 213 13.97 17.20 3.99
N TRP A 214 14.14 16.14 4.80
CA TRP A 214 13.21 15.02 4.85
C TRP A 214 11.76 15.42 5.16
N PRO A 215 11.51 16.31 6.13
CA PRO A 215 10.14 16.80 6.41
C PRO A 215 9.49 17.45 5.19
N ALA A 216 10.24 18.16 4.35
CA ALA A 216 9.70 18.79 3.13
C ALA A 216 9.24 17.74 2.09
N TRP A 217 9.83 16.56 2.09
CA TRP A 217 9.42 15.42 1.25
C TRP A 217 8.28 14.62 1.89
N SER A 218 8.22 14.60 3.22
CA SER A 218 7.22 13.88 4.01
C SER A 218 6.05 14.77 4.47
N SER A 219 6.20 16.11 4.41
CA SER A 219 5.21 17.01 4.95
C SER A 219 4.17 17.43 3.92
N ASP A 220 2.94 16.94 4.10
CA ASP A 220 1.88 17.89 4.39
C ASP A 220 1.99 18.22 5.88
N SER A 221 2.23 19.50 6.15
CA SER A 221 2.24 20.13 7.46
C SER A 221 1.08 19.62 8.32
N ASP A 222 1.37 19.21 9.54
CA ASP A 222 0.50 18.83 10.66
C ASP A 222 0.44 17.34 11.02
N THR A 223 1.45 16.53 10.71
CA THR A 223 1.50 15.22 11.34
C THR A 223 2.71 15.12 12.25
N ASP A 224 2.40 15.14 13.53
CA ASP A 224 3.21 14.64 14.62
C ASP A 224 3.98 13.39 14.14
N SER A 225 5.29 13.39 14.34
CA SER A 225 6.25 12.38 13.85
C SER A 225 6.10 10.98 14.46
N THR A 226 4.95 10.67 15.02
CA THR A 226 4.55 9.31 15.33
C THR A 226 4.12 8.63 14.04
N MET A 227 5.06 7.98 13.43
CA MET A 227 4.97 7.15 12.24
C MET A 227 3.67 6.37 12.20
N MET A 228 2.72 6.83 11.39
CA MET A 228 1.48 6.07 11.20
C MET A 228 1.78 4.79 10.42
N ARG A 229 2.04 3.71 11.16
CA ARG A 229 2.01 2.37 10.57
C ARG A 229 0.66 2.19 9.87
N HIS A 230 0.66 1.45 8.77
CA HIS A 230 -0.62 1.17 8.10
C HIS A 230 -1.55 0.44 9.10
N PRO A 231 -2.80 0.87 9.28
CA PRO A 231 -3.72 0.26 10.26
C PRO A 231 -3.79 -1.27 10.18
N ILE A 232 -3.68 -1.86 8.99
CA ILE A 232 -3.67 -3.31 8.78
C ILE A 232 -2.48 -3.99 9.48
N HIS A 233 -1.30 -3.34 9.52
CA HIS A 233 -0.14 -3.90 10.23
C HIS A 233 -0.38 -3.93 11.75
N ILE A 234 -0.95 -2.85 12.28
CA ILE A 234 -1.29 -2.76 13.70
C ILE A 234 -2.33 -3.83 14.06
N ILE A 235 -3.37 -3.96 13.25
CA ILE A 235 -4.42 -4.97 13.40
C ILE A 235 -3.82 -6.38 13.38
N LYS A 236 -2.84 -6.65 12.50
CA LYS A 236 -2.16 -7.93 12.44
C LYS A 236 -1.34 -8.19 13.69
N GLN A 237 -0.52 -7.22 14.13
CA GLN A 237 0.25 -7.36 15.37
C GLN A 237 -0.65 -7.58 16.58
N MET A 238 -1.78 -6.86 16.67
CA MET A 238 -2.79 -7.10 17.72
C MET A 238 -3.29 -8.54 17.67
N LYS A 239 -3.60 -9.08 16.50
CA LYS A 239 -4.01 -10.48 16.32
C LYS A 239 -2.94 -11.45 16.83
N ASP A 240 -1.67 -11.22 16.47
CA ASP A 240 -0.57 -12.10 16.85
C ASP A 240 -0.37 -12.10 18.37
N ILE A 241 -0.39 -10.93 19.02
CA ILE A 241 -0.32 -10.79 20.48
C ILE A 241 -1.54 -11.45 21.18
N ILE A 242 -2.76 -11.23 20.68
CA ILE A 242 -3.95 -11.88 21.25
C ILE A 242 -3.82 -13.41 21.11
N THR A 243 -3.25 -13.87 20.00
CA THR A 243 -3.08 -15.32 19.76
C THR A 243 -2.00 -15.93 20.63
N SER A 244 -0.89 -15.24 20.92
CA SER A 244 0.23 -15.75 21.73
C SER A 244 -0.01 -15.57 23.24
N ASP A 245 -0.48 -14.40 23.65
CA ASP A 245 -0.40 -13.95 25.05
C ASP A 245 -1.71 -14.06 25.82
N MET A 246 -2.85 -14.24 25.12
CA MET A 246 -4.12 -14.44 25.80
C MET A 246 -4.45 -15.94 26.00
N PRO A 247 -4.89 -16.34 27.20
CA PRO A 247 -5.31 -17.71 27.42
C PRO A 247 -6.55 -18.06 26.59
N PRO A 248 -6.69 -19.32 26.14
CA PRO A 248 -7.90 -19.78 25.45
C PRO A 248 -9.16 -19.52 26.29
N GLY A 249 -10.18 -18.92 25.66
CA GLY A 249 -11.44 -18.57 26.32
C GLY A 249 -12.31 -17.66 25.45
N GLN A 250 -13.52 -17.35 25.96
CA GLN A 250 -14.49 -16.54 25.21
C GLN A 250 -13.93 -15.15 24.87
N LEU A 251 -13.29 -14.47 25.83
CA LEU A 251 -12.74 -13.14 25.63
C LEU A 251 -11.70 -13.10 24.48
N ARG A 252 -10.82 -14.13 24.39
CA ARG A 252 -9.87 -14.26 23.29
C ARG A 252 -10.56 -14.47 21.95
N ASN A 253 -11.59 -15.32 21.92
CA ASN A 253 -12.35 -15.59 20.70
C ASN A 253 -13.07 -14.34 20.21
N ASP A 254 -13.73 -13.61 21.10
CA ASP A 254 -14.43 -12.35 20.79
C ASP A 254 -13.45 -11.27 20.29
N ALA A 255 -12.25 -11.19 20.90
CA ALA A 255 -11.20 -10.28 20.46
C ALA A 255 -10.69 -10.64 19.04
N LEU A 256 -10.45 -11.92 18.75
CA LEU A 256 -10.01 -12.39 17.45
C LEU A 256 -11.09 -12.18 16.37
N GLU A 257 -12.36 -12.39 16.70
CA GLU A 257 -13.48 -12.09 15.82
C GLU A 257 -13.57 -10.58 15.53
N THR A 258 -13.45 -9.75 16.57
CA THR A 258 -13.41 -8.28 16.44
C THR A 258 -12.27 -7.82 15.52
N ILE A 259 -11.06 -8.37 15.68
CA ILE A 259 -9.91 -8.11 14.83
C ILE A 259 -10.18 -8.55 13.37
N ALA A 260 -10.81 -9.69 13.16
CA ALA A 260 -11.17 -10.17 11.82
C ALA A 260 -12.17 -9.24 11.11
N ILE A 261 -13.21 -8.79 11.84
CA ILE A 261 -14.21 -7.84 11.34
C ILE A 261 -13.54 -6.50 11.03
N LEU A 262 -12.70 -5.99 11.92
CA LEU A 262 -11.98 -4.73 11.75
C LEU A 262 -11.07 -4.76 10.52
N ARG A 263 -10.29 -5.83 10.35
CA ARG A 263 -9.45 -6.04 9.16
C ARG A 263 -10.28 -6.08 7.89
N GLN A 264 -11.36 -6.84 7.87
CA GLN A 264 -12.24 -6.94 6.73
C GLN A 264 -12.85 -5.59 6.37
N GLU A 265 -13.34 -4.84 7.35
CA GLU A 265 -13.93 -3.52 7.14
C GLU A 265 -12.91 -2.50 6.61
N MET A 266 -11.66 -2.56 7.09
CA MET A 266 -10.57 -1.72 6.59
C MET A 266 -10.18 -2.01 5.14
N MET A 267 -10.44 -3.22 4.66
CA MET A 267 -10.22 -3.62 3.26
C MET A 267 -11.40 -3.28 2.34
N GLU A 268 -12.53 -2.80 2.89
CA GLU A 268 -13.67 -2.39 2.08
C GLU A 268 -13.39 -1.11 1.29
N PHE A 269 -14.02 -0.99 0.12
CA PHE A 269 -13.88 0.18 -0.77
C PHE A 269 -14.48 1.46 -0.17
N THR A 270 -15.50 1.29 0.65
CA THR A 270 -16.15 2.33 1.43
C THR A 270 -16.22 1.88 2.89
N PRO A 271 -15.11 1.96 3.64
CA PRO A 271 -15.08 1.52 5.02
C PRO A 271 -16.11 2.28 5.85
N ARG A 272 -16.93 1.56 6.58
CA ARG A 272 -18.00 2.14 7.41
C ARG A 272 -17.43 2.61 8.73
N ARG A 273 -17.27 3.92 8.88
CA ARG A 273 -16.72 4.55 10.08
C ARG A 273 -17.33 4.00 11.37
N ALA A 274 -18.65 3.84 11.41
CA ALA A 274 -19.35 3.35 12.61
C ALA A 274 -18.92 1.94 13.00
N ILE A 275 -18.67 1.06 12.02
CA ILE A 275 -18.18 -0.30 12.28
C ILE A 275 -16.74 -0.26 12.78
N ILE A 276 -15.87 0.46 12.10
CA ILE A 276 -14.46 0.58 12.48
C ILE A 276 -14.33 1.10 13.91
N LEU A 277 -14.96 2.24 14.22
CA LEU A 277 -14.92 2.80 15.57
C LEU A 277 -15.58 1.89 16.61
N GLY A 278 -16.66 1.19 16.27
CA GLY A 278 -17.29 0.21 17.14
C GLY A 278 -16.36 -0.97 17.44
N MET A 279 -15.70 -1.52 16.43
CA MET A 279 -14.75 -2.64 16.60
C MET A 279 -13.50 -2.22 17.39
N ILE A 280 -12.98 -1.02 17.18
CA ILE A 280 -11.87 -0.49 17.99
C ILE A 280 -12.30 -0.42 19.47
N ARG A 281 -13.48 0.12 19.79
CA ARG A 281 -14.00 0.19 21.17
C ARG A 281 -14.20 -1.17 21.81
N ASN A 282 -14.58 -2.20 21.05
CA ASN A 282 -14.70 -3.56 21.59
C ASN A 282 -13.36 -4.12 22.10
N LEU A 283 -12.24 -3.53 21.71
CA LEU A 283 -10.89 -3.92 22.12
C LEU A 283 -10.36 -3.09 23.31
N ASP A 284 -11.09 -2.07 23.79
CA ASP A 284 -10.67 -1.17 24.86
C ASP A 284 -10.21 -1.90 26.15
N GLN A 285 -10.83 -3.04 26.47
CA GLN A 285 -10.54 -3.80 27.68
C GLN A 285 -9.42 -4.83 27.53
N ILE A 286 -8.83 -4.98 26.37
CA ILE A 286 -7.78 -5.98 26.10
C ILE A 286 -6.40 -5.39 26.41
N LEU A 287 -5.96 -5.54 27.65
CA LEU A 287 -4.74 -4.91 28.18
C LEU A 287 -3.47 -5.26 27.41
N VAL A 288 -3.34 -6.48 26.91
CA VAL A 288 -2.13 -6.95 26.22
C VAL A 288 -1.83 -6.23 24.90
N ILE A 289 -2.84 -5.58 24.30
CA ILE A 289 -2.71 -4.83 23.04
C ILE A 289 -2.88 -3.31 23.22
N GLN A 290 -2.96 -2.80 24.44
CA GLN A 290 -3.24 -1.37 24.70
C GLN A 290 -2.32 -0.38 23.94
N PRO A 291 -1.01 -0.59 23.84
CA PRO A 291 -0.16 0.32 23.06
C PRO A 291 -0.56 0.38 21.59
N LEU A 292 -0.81 -0.77 20.97
CA LEU A 292 -1.23 -0.87 19.56
C LEU A 292 -2.67 -0.37 19.34
N HIS A 293 -3.54 -0.59 20.32
CA HIS A 293 -4.90 -0.08 20.32
C HIS A 293 -4.93 1.45 20.31
N SER A 294 -4.16 2.10 21.19
CA SER A 294 -4.04 3.55 21.25
C SER A 294 -3.46 4.13 19.95
N GLU A 295 -2.44 3.47 19.40
CA GLU A 295 -1.85 3.85 18.11
C GLU A 295 -2.89 3.76 16.98
N LEU A 296 -3.63 2.64 16.90
CA LEU A 296 -4.68 2.46 15.89
C LEU A 296 -5.78 3.50 16.00
N GLN A 297 -6.23 3.79 17.22
CA GLN A 297 -7.25 4.80 17.47
C GLN A 297 -6.79 6.18 17.01
N HIS A 298 -5.56 6.58 17.34
CA HIS A 298 -5.00 7.86 16.91
C HIS A 298 -4.94 7.98 15.38
N ILE A 299 -4.49 6.93 14.69
CA ILE A 299 -4.46 6.89 13.22
C ILE A 299 -5.86 7.04 12.62
N MET A 300 -6.84 6.33 13.19
CA MET A 300 -8.20 6.38 12.67
C MET A 300 -8.85 7.75 12.91
N ASP A 301 -8.61 8.37 14.05
CA ASP A 301 -9.09 9.71 14.34
C ASP A 301 -8.47 10.76 13.38
N ALA A 302 -7.17 10.67 13.11
CA ALA A 302 -6.50 11.52 12.13
C ALA A 302 -7.05 11.32 10.71
N MET A 303 -7.30 10.07 10.29
CA MET A 303 -7.90 9.76 8.99
C MET A 303 -9.30 10.36 8.85
N TYR A 304 -10.15 10.21 9.85
CA TYR A 304 -11.54 10.69 9.77
C TYR A 304 -11.70 12.20 9.97
N SER A 305 -10.81 12.84 10.73
CA SER A 305 -10.82 14.32 10.88
C SER A 305 -10.52 15.03 9.57
N ARG A 306 -9.64 14.47 8.74
CA ARG A 306 -9.34 15.00 7.39
C ARG A 306 -10.50 14.89 6.41
N PHE A 307 -11.32 13.83 6.51
CA PHE A 307 -12.51 13.69 5.67
C PHE A 307 -13.58 14.75 5.98
N ILE A 308 -13.73 15.14 7.25
CA ILE A 308 -14.71 16.18 7.66
C ILE A 308 -14.30 17.56 7.14
N GLN A 309 -12.99 17.88 7.14
CA GLN A 309 -12.49 19.16 6.61
C GLN A 309 -12.59 19.25 5.09
N ALA A 310 -12.44 18.15 4.37
CA ALA A 310 -12.58 18.10 2.91
C ALA A 310 -14.03 18.33 2.45
N ASP A 311 -15.01 17.81 3.19
CA ASP A 311 -16.46 18.01 2.89
C ASP A 311 -16.92 19.44 3.20
N SER A 312 -16.38 20.06 4.24
CA SER A 312 -16.69 21.44 4.60
C SER A 312 -16.10 22.50 3.65
N SER A 313 -15.14 22.12 2.81
CA SER A 313 -14.51 23.01 1.82
C SER A 313 -15.21 22.99 0.45
N GLN A 314 -16.26 22.17 0.29
CA GLN A 314 -17.06 22.04 -0.95
C GLN A 314 -18.49 22.62 -0.83
N GLN A 315 -18.82 23.22 0.31
CA GLN A 315 -20.03 24.03 0.49
C GLN A 315 -19.68 25.54 0.45
#